data_86009d944d8184436362e5899256c91f
#
_entry.id   86009d944d8184436362e5899256c91f
#
_cell.length_a   1.000
_cell.length_b   1.000
_cell.length_c   1.000
_cell.angle_alpha   90.00
_cell.angle_beta   90.00
_cell.angle_gamma   90.00
#
_symmetry.space_group_name_H-M   'P 1'
#
loop_
_entity.id
_entity.type
_entity.pdbx_description
1 polymer ?
#
loop_
_entity_poly.entity_id
_entity_poly.type
_entity_poly.pdbx_seq_one_letter_code
_entity_poly.pdbx_strand_id
1 'polypeptide(L)'
;DARKGNLYLNWHKLSGSKNNVNDESKYYKLKSLKSMKGVWTDISICLDFKNGRIDAWVNGENKVKILEPPIFFEPTSIYFKHGIYQSFISAYKSIKGETPTQIVYYDEVRRGDSVEEVDININPNLKFVD
;
A
#
# COMPACT_ATOMS: atom_id res chain seq x y z
N ASP A 1 -1.19 0.46 4.91
CA ASP A 1 -1.66 0.89 6.23
C ASP A 1 -1.17 -0.08 7.31
N ALA A 2 -0.63 0.46 8.41
CA ALA A 2 -0.12 -0.32 9.53
C ALA A 2 -1.13 -0.33 10.68
N ARG A 3 -1.68 -1.49 11.01
CA ARG A 3 -2.70 -1.65 12.06
C ARG A 3 -2.42 -2.87 12.93
N LYS A 4 -2.66 -2.75 14.24
CA LYS A 4 -2.61 -3.88 15.18
C LYS A 4 -1.38 -4.78 14.96
N GLY A 5 -0.20 -4.18 14.71
CA GLY A 5 1.04 -4.91 14.48
C GLY A 5 1.17 -5.61 13.13
N ASN A 6 0.35 -5.28 12.14
CA ASN A 6 0.43 -5.80 10.78
C ASN A 6 0.41 -4.68 9.74
N LEU A 7 1.01 -4.95 8.59
CA LEU A 7 0.90 -4.15 7.38
C LEU A 7 -0.31 -4.63 6.57
N TYR A 8 -1.10 -3.70 6.07
CA TYR A 8 -2.27 -3.96 5.24
C TYR A 8 -2.24 -3.18 3.94
N LEU A 9 -2.72 -3.77 2.87
CA LEU A 9 -3.28 -3.03 1.76
C LEU A 9 -4.64 -2.51 2.20
N ASN A 10 -4.82 -1.21 2.15
CA ASN A 10 -6.10 -0.58 2.44
C ASN A 10 -6.70 -0.07 1.13
N TRP A 11 -7.84 -0.60 0.78
CA TRP A 11 -8.59 -0.19 -0.38
C TRP A 11 -9.83 0.59 0.04
N HIS A 12 -9.95 1.81 -0.45
CA HIS A 12 -11.10 2.65 -0.23
C HIS A 12 -11.95 2.71 -1.50
N LYS A 13 -13.17 2.25 -1.42
CA LYS A 13 -14.16 2.40 -2.47
C LYS A 13 -15.10 3.53 -2.07
N LEU A 14 -15.01 4.62 -2.80
CA LEU A 14 -15.92 5.74 -2.64
C LEU A 14 -17.13 5.54 -3.56
N SER A 15 -18.31 5.59 -2.98
CA SER A 15 -19.58 5.54 -3.72
C SER A 15 -20.51 6.65 -3.26
N GLY A 16 -21.47 7.03 -4.09
CA GLY A 16 -22.43 8.07 -3.76
C GLY A 16 -22.22 9.38 -4.50
N SER A 17 -22.94 10.42 -4.07
CA SER A 17 -22.86 11.75 -4.65
C SER A 17 -21.86 12.64 -3.91
N LYS A 18 -21.53 13.78 -4.49
CA LYS A 18 -20.63 14.79 -3.92
C LYS A 18 -20.98 15.18 -2.45
N ASN A 19 -22.26 15.08 -2.08
CA ASN A 19 -22.76 15.47 -0.78
C ASN A 19 -23.09 14.28 0.15
N ASN A 20 -22.97 13.05 -0.36
CA ASN A 20 -23.30 11.85 0.40
C ASN A 20 -22.38 10.71 -0.05
N VAL A 21 -21.14 10.75 0.41
CA VAL A 21 -20.08 9.78 0.07
C VAL A 21 -20.13 8.62 1.04
N ASN A 22 -20.39 7.43 0.54
CA ASN A 22 -20.18 6.20 1.29
C ASN A 22 -18.74 5.75 1.05
N ASP A 23 -17.97 5.60 2.14
CA ASP A 23 -16.62 5.07 2.11
C ASP A 23 -16.63 3.64 2.66
N GLU A 24 -16.43 2.68 1.78
CA GLU A 24 -16.22 1.29 2.15
C GLU A 24 -14.72 1.01 2.15
N SER A 25 -14.16 0.90 3.34
CA SER A 25 -12.74 0.55 3.51
C SER A 25 -12.58 -0.96 3.70
N LYS A 26 -11.78 -1.57 2.86
CA LYS A 26 -11.36 -2.98 2.99
C LYS A 26 -9.89 -3.07 3.32
N TYR A 27 -9.54 -3.97 4.22
CA TYR A 27 -8.18 -4.17 4.71
C TYR A 27 -7.72 -5.59 4.45
N TYR A 28 -6.68 -5.72 3.65
CA TYR A 28 -6.08 -7.01 3.30
C TYR A 28 -4.70 -7.10 3.94
N LYS A 29 -4.52 -8.08 4.82
CA LYS A 29 -3.26 -8.27 5.54
C LYS A 29 -2.16 -8.70 4.56
N LEU A 30 -1.05 -7.97 4.58
CA LEU A 30 0.16 -8.28 3.81
C LEU A 30 1.17 -9.04 4.66
N LYS A 31 1.61 -8.46 5.78
CA LYS A 31 2.67 -9.04 6.61
C LYS A 31 2.60 -8.53 8.05
N SER A 32 3.17 -9.28 8.99
CA SER A 32 3.37 -8.82 10.37
C SER A 32 4.50 -7.79 10.43
N LEU A 33 4.30 -6.66 11.09
CA LEU A 33 5.36 -5.67 11.31
C LEU A 33 6.52 -6.24 12.13
N LYS A 34 6.25 -7.19 13.04
CA LYS A 34 7.30 -7.87 13.80
C LYS A 34 8.27 -8.61 12.89
N SER A 35 7.78 -9.25 11.83
CA SER A 35 8.61 -9.98 10.87
C SER A 35 9.29 -9.09 9.82
N MET A 36 8.96 -7.80 9.79
CA MET A 36 9.59 -6.81 8.90
C MET A 36 10.70 -6.02 9.61
N LYS A 37 10.75 -6.08 10.94
CA LYS A 37 11.72 -5.30 11.71
C LYS A 37 13.15 -5.78 11.46
N GLY A 38 14.01 -4.88 10.98
CA GLY A 38 15.42 -5.15 10.70
C GLY A 38 15.66 -6.04 9.47
N VAL A 39 14.62 -6.22 8.62
CA VAL A 39 14.71 -7.04 7.41
C VAL A 39 14.11 -6.25 6.26
N TRP A 40 14.80 -6.20 5.13
CA TRP A 40 14.23 -5.67 3.90
C TRP A 40 13.01 -6.50 3.48
N THR A 41 11.97 -5.83 3.11
CA THR A 41 10.73 -6.46 2.66
C THR A 41 10.31 -5.80 1.36
N ASP A 42 10.29 -6.58 0.31
CA ASP A 42 9.82 -6.15 -0.98
C ASP A 42 8.30 -6.18 -1.03
N ILE A 43 7.69 -5.13 -1.57
CA ILE A 43 6.24 -4.99 -1.70
C ILE A 43 5.93 -4.46 -3.09
N SER A 44 5.23 -5.27 -3.87
CA SER A 44 4.77 -4.91 -5.20
C SER A 44 3.25 -4.84 -5.24
N ILE A 45 2.72 -3.83 -5.90
CA ILE A 45 1.27 -3.63 -6.04
C ILE A 45 0.98 -3.35 -7.51
N CYS A 46 0.09 -4.13 -8.10
CA CYS A 46 -0.45 -3.91 -9.43
C CYS A 46 -1.90 -3.42 -9.33
N LEU A 47 -2.18 -2.32 -10.02
CA LEU A 47 -3.51 -1.71 -10.08
C LEU A 47 -3.98 -1.67 -11.52
N ASP A 48 -4.95 -2.51 -11.86
CA ASP A 48 -5.65 -2.48 -13.16
C ASP A 48 -7.01 -1.81 -12.98
N PHE A 49 -7.04 -0.51 -13.20
CA PHE A 49 -8.26 0.28 -13.05
C PHE A 49 -9.32 -0.07 -14.09
N LYS A 50 -8.93 -0.51 -15.28
CA LYS A 50 -9.85 -0.87 -16.36
C LYS A 50 -10.67 -2.09 -16.01
N ASN A 51 -10.03 -3.09 -15.40
CA ASN A 51 -10.65 -4.35 -15.04
C ASN A 51 -11.03 -4.44 -13.55
N GLY A 52 -10.75 -3.40 -12.77
CA GLY A 52 -11.01 -3.38 -11.33
C GLY A 52 -10.18 -4.39 -10.55
N ARG A 53 -8.98 -4.72 -11.03
CA ARG A 53 -8.12 -5.74 -10.42
C ARG A 53 -7.01 -5.10 -9.59
N ILE A 54 -6.77 -5.68 -8.43
CA ILE A 54 -5.69 -5.32 -7.54
C ILE A 54 -4.97 -6.59 -7.09
N ASP A 55 -3.69 -6.66 -7.37
CA ASP A 55 -2.82 -7.71 -6.87
C ASP A 55 -1.71 -7.09 -6.01
N ALA A 56 -1.32 -7.76 -4.93
CA ALA A 56 -0.19 -7.36 -4.12
C ALA A 56 0.67 -8.55 -3.71
N TRP A 57 1.97 -8.35 -3.80
CA TRP A 57 2.99 -9.35 -3.46
C TRP A 57 3.85 -8.85 -2.29
N VAL A 58 4.34 -9.77 -1.51
CA VAL A 58 5.34 -9.54 -0.47
C VAL A 58 6.46 -10.55 -0.64
N ASN A 59 7.66 -10.09 -0.95
CA ASN A 59 8.82 -10.93 -1.27
C ASN A 59 8.50 -11.98 -2.36
N GLY A 60 7.81 -11.55 -3.44
CA GLY A 60 7.40 -12.39 -4.56
C GLY A 60 6.18 -13.29 -4.32
N GLU A 61 5.68 -13.39 -3.07
CA GLU A 61 4.49 -14.18 -2.77
C GLU A 61 3.22 -13.33 -2.92
N ASN A 62 2.27 -13.74 -3.77
CA ASN A 62 1.00 -13.05 -3.92
C ASN A 62 0.17 -13.18 -2.62
N LYS A 63 -0.08 -12.05 -1.97
CA LYS A 63 -0.83 -11.96 -0.70
C LYS A 63 -2.26 -11.47 -0.90
N VAL A 64 -2.50 -10.74 -1.96
CA VAL A 64 -3.80 -10.13 -2.23
C VAL A 64 -4.10 -10.26 -3.71
N LYS A 65 -5.28 -10.78 -4.00
CA LYS A 65 -5.83 -10.84 -5.35
C LYS A 65 -7.29 -10.46 -5.27
N ILE A 66 -7.61 -9.27 -5.73
CA ILE A 66 -8.94 -8.69 -5.64
C ILE A 66 -9.45 -8.41 -7.03
N LEU A 67 -10.70 -8.77 -7.28
CA LEU A 67 -11.47 -8.30 -8.41
C LEU A 67 -12.64 -7.49 -7.84
N GLU A 68 -12.53 -6.17 -7.93
CA GLU A 68 -13.57 -5.24 -7.51
C GLU A 68 -14.23 -4.63 -8.75
N PRO A 69 -15.50 -4.21 -8.66
CA PRO A 69 -16.12 -3.49 -9.75
C PRO A 69 -15.32 -2.23 -10.07
N PRO A 70 -15.29 -1.83 -11.35
CA PRO A 70 -14.57 -0.62 -11.76
C PRO A 70 -14.97 0.58 -10.90
N ILE A 71 -14.03 1.47 -10.69
CA ILE A 71 -14.30 2.75 -10.04
C ILE A 71 -15.32 3.50 -10.90
N PHE A 72 -16.40 3.98 -10.29
CA PHE A 72 -17.53 4.62 -11.00
C PHE A 72 -17.18 5.98 -11.62
N PHE A 73 -15.96 6.46 -11.47
CA PHE A 73 -15.49 7.68 -12.10
C PHE A 73 -14.07 7.47 -12.60
N GLU A 74 -13.78 8.00 -13.76
CA GLU A 74 -12.41 8.02 -14.28
C GLU A 74 -11.58 9.01 -13.47
N PRO A 75 -10.46 8.58 -12.87
CA PRO A 75 -9.59 9.51 -12.18
C PRO A 75 -8.94 10.45 -13.20
N THR A 76 -9.01 11.75 -12.97
CA THR A 76 -8.35 12.75 -13.81
C THR A 76 -6.84 12.76 -13.65
N SER A 77 -6.35 12.23 -12.51
CA SER A 77 -4.93 12.07 -12.23
C SER A 77 -4.71 10.98 -11.19
N ILE A 78 -3.63 10.24 -11.35
CA ILE A 78 -3.15 9.25 -10.39
C ILE A 78 -1.72 9.65 -10.03
N TYR A 79 -1.42 9.68 -8.74
CA TYR A 79 -0.08 9.92 -8.26
C TYR A 79 0.31 8.91 -7.19
N PHE A 80 1.58 8.56 -7.16
CA PHE A 80 2.16 7.68 -6.17
C PHE A 80 2.79 8.49 -5.04
N LYS A 81 2.53 8.08 -3.81
CA LYS A 81 3.21 8.60 -2.61
C LYS A 81 3.74 7.44 -1.77
N HIS A 82 4.94 7.59 -1.25
CA HIS A 82 5.50 6.69 -0.24
C HIS A 82 5.98 7.51 0.95
N GLY A 83 6.09 6.89 2.10
CA GLY A 83 6.56 7.54 3.32
C GLY A 83 5.75 7.13 4.56
N ILE A 84 6.14 7.69 5.68
CA ILE A 84 5.38 7.55 6.93
C ILE A 84 4.28 8.61 6.94
N TYR A 85 3.04 8.18 6.92
CA TYR A 85 1.89 9.03 7.16
C TYR A 85 1.30 8.71 8.53
N GLN A 86 1.47 9.64 9.46
CA GLN A 86 0.96 9.50 10.82
C GLN A 86 -0.17 10.52 11.04
N SER A 87 -1.39 10.02 11.12
CA SER A 87 -2.56 10.81 11.52
C SER A 87 -2.75 10.77 13.04
N PHE A 88 -3.45 11.77 13.59
CA PHE A 88 -3.80 11.84 14.99
C PHE A 88 -2.61 11.98 15.97
N ILE A 89 -1.51 12.61 15.56
CA ILE A 89 -0.36 12.87 16.43
C ILE A 89 -0.77 13.64 17.70
N SER A 90 -1.67 14.62 17.57
CA SER A 90 -2.18 15.40 18.70
C SER A 90 -2.93 14.52 19.71
N ALA A 91 -3.77 13.61 19.23
CA ALA A 91 -4.47 12.67 20.11
C ALA A 91 -3.49 11.71 20.80
N TYR A 92 -2.44 11.25 20.10
CA TYR A 92 -1.40 10.41 20.69
C TYR A 92 -0.68 11.17 21.84
N LYS A 93 -0.26 12.41 21.58
CA LYS A 93 0.40 13.26 22.60
C LYS A 93 -0.46 13.48 23.84
N SER A 94 -1.77 13.67 23.67
CA SER A 94 -2.68 13.85 24.80
C SER A 94 -2.81 12.60 25.68
N ILE A 95 -2.62 11.40 25.12
CA ILE A 95 -2.78 10.13 25.83
C ILE A 95 -1.46 9.62 26.38
N LYS A 96 -0.37 9.72 25.62
CA LYS A 96 0.92 9.08 25.88
C LYS A 96 2.08 10.02 26.18
N GLY A 97 1.86 11.35 26.10
CA GLY A 97 2.91 12.36 26.29
C GLY A 97 3.73 12.59 25.03
N GLU A 98 4.84 11.91 24.84
CA GLU A 98 5.70 12.08 23.68
C GLU A 98 5.37 11.11 22.56
N THR A 99 5.45 11.61 21.32
CA THR A 99 5.33 10.75 20.14
C THR A 99 6.65 10.00 19.92
N PRO A 100 6.66 8.67 19.88
CA PRO A 100 7.89 7.92 19.64
C PRO A 100 8.45 8.21 18.26
N THR A 101 9.79 8.20 18.16
CA THR A 101 10.46 8.28 16.87
C THR A 101 10.15 7.04 16.03
N GLN A 102 9.73 7.27 14.80
CA GLN A 102 9.51 6.22 13.82
C GLN A 102 10.46 6.44 12.65
N ILE A 103 11.18 5.41 12.27
CA ILE A 103 12.12 5.43 11.16
C ILE A 103 11.75 4.28 10.22
N VAL A 104 11.55 4.59 8.95
CA VAL A 104 11.35 3.62 7.88
C VAL A 104 12.33 3.95 6.76
N TYR A 105 13.06 2.95 6.30
CA TYR A 105 13.94 3.05 5.15
C TYR A 105 13.18 2.56 3.92
N TYR A 106 13.34 3.27 2.82
CA TYR A 106 12.82 2.93 1.52
C TYR A 106 13.99 2.83 0.55
N ASP A 107 13.95 1.81 -0.27
CA ASP A 107 14.92 1.58 -1.33
C ASP A 107 14.22 1.01 -2.55
N GLU A 108 14.82 1.15 -3.73
CA GLU A 108 14.31 0.56 -4.97
C GLU A 108 12.83 0.90 -5.25
N VAL A 109 12.44 2.16 -5.08
CA VAL A 109 11.09 2.61 -5.40
C VAL A 109 10.91 2.68 -6.90
N ARG A 110 10.14 1.76 -7.47
CA ARG A 110 9.96 1.57 -8.92
C ARG A 110 8.50 1.75 -9.32
N ARG A 111 8.32 2.14 -10.58
CA ARG A 111 7.03 2.18 -11.26
C ARG A 111 7.20 1.55 -12.65
N GLY A 112 6.23 0.75 -13.07
CA GLY A 112 6.19 0.13 -14.39
C GLY A 112 4.76 -0.19 -14.80
N ASP A 113 4.60 -0.70 -15.99
CA ASP A 113 3.31 -1.09 -16.55
C ASP A 113 2.97 -2.57 -16.26
N SER A 114 3.92 -3.32 -15.73
CA SER A 114 3.72 -4.69 -15.25
C SER A 114 4.49 -4.98 -13.97
N VAL A 115 4.14 -6.05 -13.28
CA VAL A 115 4.84 -6.48 -12.06
C VAL A 115 6.25 -6.99 -12.38
N GLU A 116 6.46 -7.58 -13.53
CA GLU A 116 7.75 -8.08 -14.01
C GLU A 116 8.77 -6.95 -14.24
N GLU A 117 8.30 -5.73 -14.45
CA GLU A 117 9.16 -4.55 -14.62
C GLU A 117 9.62 -3.96 -13.30
N VAL A 118 8.99 -4.30 -12.19
CA VAL A 118 9.25 -3.65 -10.90
C VAL A 118 9.64 -4.61 -9.78
N ASP A 119 9.26 -5.88 -9.84
CA ASP A 119 9.46 -6.84 -8.76
C ASP A 119 10.63 -7.78 -9.06
N ILE A 120 11.73 -7.63 -8.31
CA ILE A 120 12.94 -8.43 -8.45
C ILE A 120 12.73 -9.91 -8.08
N ASN A 121 11.76 -10.23 -7.25
CA ASN A 121 11.46 -11.62 -6.89
C ASN A 121 10.69 -12.33 -7.99
N ILE A 122 9.99 -11.57 -8.83
CA ILE A 122 9.27 -12.09 -10.00
C ILE A 122 10.19 -12.10 -11.23
N ASN A 123 10.98 -11.04 -11.41
CA ASN A 123 11.97 -10.93 -12.45
C ASN A 123 13.37 -10.67 -11.88
N PRO A 124 14.15 -11.72 -11.60
CA PRO A 124 15.48 -11.61 -11.02
C PRO A 124 16.54 -10.96 -11.96
N ASN A 125 16.19 -10.71 -13.22
CA ASN A 125 17.06 -10.00 -14.16
C ASN A 125 16.96 -8.47 -14.05
N LEU A 126 16.07 -7.95 -13.21
CA LEU A 126 16.02 -6.53 -12.94
C LEU A 126 17.32 -6.09 -12.27
N LYS A 127 17.92 -5.02 -12.80
CA LYS A 127 19.08 -4.41 -12.19
C LYS A 127 18.61 -3.42 -11.11
N PHE A 128 19.34 -3.36 -10.01
CA PHE A 128 19.17 -2.26 -9.05
C PHE A 128 19.50 -0.94 -9.75
N VAL A 129 18.75 0.10 -9.41
CA VAL A 129 19.02 1.45 -9.89
C VAL A 129 20.02 2.05 -8.92
N ASP A 130 21.24 2.34 -9.43
CA ASP A 130 22.31 2.99 -8.68
C ASP A 130 21.97 4.47 -8.41
#